data_937567a779b5f8aa5c991840e12ccbed
#
_entry.id   937567a779b5f8aa5c991840e12ccbed
#
_cell.length_a   1.000
_cell.length_b   1.000
_cell.length_c   1.000
_cell.angle_alpha   90.00
_cell.angle_beta   90.00
_cell.angle_gamma   90.00
#
_symmetry.space_group_name_H-M   'P 1'
#
loop_
_entity.id
_entity.type
_entity.pdbx_description
1 polymer ?
#
loop_
_entity_poly.entity_id
_entity_poly.type
_entity_poly.pdbx_seq_one_letter_code
_entity_poly.pdbx_strand_id
1 'polypeptide(L)'
;MANPNWFVAKDYLNNKLAQLQANDPKGNWTMETMTKALEEAGYKGDDGLYKHFTEFGMDENVSPNAAFDVSFYLAAKAKQLEALQPGTTWSVNKVYEAITGSGMSVWEHYQQFGSNEGIATSGDFDSTKYISEKTKLLNETQQDGRTDWTVTEVKEAFANAGLSALEHYNLFGKAEFEAAGKAIGDITADPSIAKDPTFNPYTGVQTYATLADTLAAQQAGILAEKYAITSATDTVTVTVEQQAGLADLLAGATPAVTGTASYQLDDTVAAIAGASATVLTGSAAAYHISDTLANAAAGADGLVNGAGEVAAGVEFGAKAADAGKGTAADVVTTTLKYDDLDGKTADKIVLEKADANAHGKAEIVIDASAHATGLTDFVVDDSNNALKDSAVAGDDLTYKFVGTAKADTLTVGKEFAIVDAGAGDDTLTTGAASALTHLIGGAGKDLFDVKATVLGASVTVDFATKAVIIDDFTKGDDSIKMAASHTAGAVTQETFSGSVESMLSTLCKADATGGAITSWFTDGTDSYIVYNMGATDATDNDVIVKLAGVHDLTALTIADDVITGA
;
A
#
# COMPACT_ATOMS: atom_id res chain seq x y z
N MET A 1 -45.16 -33.06 15.87
CA MET A 1 -44.94 -33.18 14.40
C MET A 1 -43.57 -33.83 14.26
N ALA A 2 -43.40 -34.77 13.34
CA ALA A 2 -42.07 -35.31 13.12
C ALA A 2 -41.12 -34.17 12.65
N ASN A 3 -39.92 -34.14 13.18
CA ASN A 3 -38.92 -33.16 12.77
C ASN A 3 -38.63 -33.30 11.27
N PRO A 4 -38.43 -32.18 10.56
CA PRO A 4 -37.97 -32.27 9.19
C PRO A 4 -36.64 -33.05 9.13
N ASN A 5 -36.51 -33.89 8.11
CA ASN A 5 -35.33 -34.74 7.99
C ASN A 5 -34.00 -33.97 7.73
N TRP A 6 -34.06 -32.70 7.37
CA TRP A 6 -32.88 -31.84 7.26
C TRP A 6 -32.39 -31.31 8.61
N PHE A 7 -33.22 -31.40 9.69
CA PHE A 7 -32.80 -31.03 11.02
C PHE A 7 -32.13 -32.21 11.72
N VAL A 8 -30.89 -32.08 12.09
CA VAL A 8 -30.09 -33.11 12.77
C VAL A 8 -29.78 -32.64 14.19
N ALA A 9 -30.52 -33.12 15.16
CA ALA A 9 -30.46 -32.65 16.56
C ALA A 9 -29.05 -32.68 17.15
N LYS A 10 -28.26 -33.72 16.86
CA LYS A 10 -26.85 -33.81 17.31
C LYS A 10 -25.98 -32.70 16.72
N ASP A 11 -26.14 -32.40 15.43
CA ASP A 11 -25.35 -31.38 14.76
C ASP A 11 -25.77 -29.98 15.24
N TYR A 12 -27.09 -29.78 15.43
CA TYR A 12 -27.60 -28.55 16.00
C TYR A 12 -27.03 -28.27 17.39
N LEU A 13 -26.95 -29.27 18.27
CA LEU A 13 -26.31 -29.15 19.60
C LEU A 13 -24.84 -28.72 19.47
N ASN A 14 -24.07 -29.37 18.57
CA ASN A 14 -22.69 -28.99 18.35
C ASN A 14 -22.55 -27.51 17.87
N ASN A 15 -23.40 -27.10 16.93
CA ASN A 15 -23.41 -25.75 16.39
C ASN A 15 -23.86 -24.72 17.46
N LYS A 16 -24.86 -25.07 18.29
CA LYS A 16 -25.32 -24.23 19.41
C LYS A 16 -24.24 -24.05 20.47
N LEU A 17 -23.50 -25.13 20.78
CA LEU A 17 -22.37 -25.03 21.70
C LEU A 17 -21.28 -24.08 21.15
N ALA A 18 -20.94 -24.20 19.86
CA ALA A 18 -19.98 -23.33 19.21
C ALA A 18 -20.45 -21.86 19.24
N GLN A 19 -21.74 -21.62 19.01
CA GLN A 19 -22.34 -20.28 19.11
C GLN A 19 -22.22 -19.71 20.53
N LEU A 20 -22.56 -20.48 21.56
CA LEU A 20 -22.45 -20.03 22.95
C LEU A 20 -21.00 -19.73 23.34
N GLN A 21 -20.06 -20.57 22.94
CA GLN A 21 -18.63 -20.37 23.20
C GLN A 21 -18.07 -19.14 22.46
N ALA A 22 -18.55 -18.87 21.26
CA ALA A 22 -18.16 -17.67 20.49
C ALA A 22 -18.70 -16.37 21.12
N ASN A 23 -19.96 -16.41 21.61
CA ASN A 23 -20.61 -15.22 22.16
C ASN A 23 -20.26 -14.95 23.62
N ASP A 24 -19.94 -16.01 24.39
CA ASP A 24 -19.53 -15.92 25.79
C ASP A 24 -18.29 -16.80 26.04
N PRO A 25 -17.09 -16.37 25.64
CA PRO A 25 -15.85 -17.12 25.84
C PRO A 25 -15.50 -17.40 27.30
N LYS A 26 -16.11 -16.65 28.23
CA LYS A 26 -15.88 -16.79 29.68
C LYS A 26 -16.91 -17.70 30.37
N GLY A 27 -17.98 -18.07 29.67
CA GLY A 27 -19.12 -18.83 30.23
C GLY A 27 -18.85 -20.29 30.52
N ASN A 28 -17.65 -20.80 30.16
CA ASN A 28 -17.25 -22.21 30.36
C ASN A 28 -18.31 -23.21 29.84
N TRP A 29 -18.93 -22.90 28.72
CA TRP A 29 -19.95 -23.73 28.10
C TRP A 29 -19.39 -25.08 27.66
N THR A 30 -20.04 -26.16 28.10
CA THR A 30 -19.79 -27.52 27.68
C THR A 30 -21.07 -28.14 27.10
N MET A 31 -20.97 -29.23 26.39
CA MET A 31 -22.14 -29.97 25.90
C MET A 31 -23.11 -30.29 27.03
N GLU A 32 -22.58 -30.73 28.19
CA GLU A 32 -23.39 -31.09 29.37
C GLU A 32 -24.14 -29.86 29.93
N THR A 33 -23.43 -28.76 30.19
CA THR A 33 -24.04 -27.54 30.77
C THR A 33 -25.07 -26.91 29.84
N MET A 34 -24.80 -26.89 28.54
CA MET A 34 -25.74 -26.40 27.53
C MET A 34 -26.97 -27.27 27.41
N THR A 35 -26.79 -28.61 27.27
CA THR A 35 -27.91 -29.54 27.15
C THR A 35 -28.81 -29.48 28.38
N LYS A 36 -28.23 -29.40 29.58
CA LYS A 36 -28.99 -29.25 30.81
C LYS A 36 -29.80 -27.95 30.81
N ALA A 37 -29.22 -26.82 30.40
CA ALA A 37 -29.91 -25.53 30.32
C ALA A 37 -31.10 -25.59 29.34
N LEU A 38 -30.92 -26.21 28.16
CA LEU A 38 -31.99 -26.41 27.18
C LEU A 38 -33.12 -27.26 27.74
N GLU A 39 -32.79 -28.37 28.44
CA GLU A 39 -33.79 -29.24 29.05
C GLU A 39 -34.56 -28.57 30.19
N GLU A 40 -33.88 -27.77 31.02
CA GLU A 40 -34.49 -26.98 32.09
C GLU A 40 -35.42 -25.89 31.51
N ALA A 41 -35.10 -25.36 30.34
CA ALA A 41 -35.95 -24.43 29.60
C ALA A 41 -37.11 -25.11 28.84
N GLY A 42 -37.22 -26.42 28.90
CA GLY A 42 -38.33 -27.19 28.32
C GLY A 42 -38.05 -27.78 26.92
N TYR A 43 -36.83 -27.68 26.41
CA TYR A 43 -36.44 -28.20 25.08
C TYR A 43 -35.75 -29.55 25.19
N LYS A 44 -36.55 -30.64 25.43
CA LYS A 44 -36.03 -31.98 25.62
C LYS A 44 -36.12 -32.85 24.39
N GLY A 45 -35.07 -33.62 24.14
CA GLY A 45 -35.00 -34.55 23.01
C GLY A 45 -35.06 -33.86 21.65
N ASP A 46 -35.09 -34.62 20.59
CA ASP A 46 -34.98 -34.08 19.22
C ASP A 46 -36.12 -33.11 18.86
N ASP A 47 -37.36 -33.43 19.31
CA ASP A 47 -38.51 -32.53 19.08
C ASP A 47 -38.38 -31.21 19.84
N GLY A 48 -37.84 -31.24 21.07
CA GLY A 48 -37.56 -30.03 21.84
C GLY A 48 -36.45 -29.19 21.21
N LEU A 49 -35.40 -29.83 20.73
CA LEU A 49 -34.31 -29.17 20.04
C LEU A 49 -34.76 -28.53 18.71
N TYR A 50 -35.60 -29.21 17.95
CA TYR A 50 -36.20 -28.62 16.73
C TYR A 50 -37.09 -27.41 17.08
N LYS A 51 -37.87 -27.54 18.15
CA LYS A 51 -38.66 -26.39 18.64
C LYS A 51 -37.77 -25.20 19.01
N HIS A 52 -36.67 -25.44 19.74
CA HIS A 52 -35.70 -24.38 20.06
C HIS A 52 -35.08 -23.77 18.79
N PHE A 53 -34.74 -24.61 17.80
CA PHE A 53 -34.23 -24.11 16.53
C PHE A 53 -35.22 -23.17 15.85
N THR A 54 -36.50 -23.54 15.79
CA THR A 54 -37.54 -22.72 15.13
C THR A 54 -37.92 -21.47 15.89
N GLU A 55 -37.81 -21.47 17.22
CA GLU A 55 -38.15 -20.32 18.07
C GLU A 55 -36.98 -19.33 18.24
N PHE A 56 -35.73 -19.80 18.15
CA PHE A 56 -34.55 -19.00 18.43
C PHE A 56 -33.39 -19.30 17.49
N GLY A 57 -33.09 -20.57 17.23
CA GLY A 57 -31.87 -20.98 16.54
C GLY A 57 -31.72 -20.41 15.14
N MET A 58 -32.81 -20.21 14.41
CA MET A 58 -32.79 -19.56 13.08
C MET A 58 -32.35 -18.10 13.18
N ASP A 59 -32.95 -17.34 14.08
CA ASP A 59 -32.63 -15.92 14.28
C ASP A 59 -31.22 -15.73 14.86
N GLU A 60 -30.77 -16.70 15.66
CA GLU A 60 -29.40 -16.76 16.17
C GLU A 60 -28.39 -17.26 15.14
N ASN A 61 -28.81 -17.59 13.92
CA ASN A 61 -28.00 -18.15 12.83
C ASN A 61 -27.24 -19.45 13.21
N VAL A 62 -27.84 -20.27 14.07
CA VAL A 62 -27.29 -21.58 14.42
C VAL A 62 -27.64 -22.58 13.33
N SER A 63 -26.64 -23.18 12.72
CA SER A 63 -26.84 -24.16 11.65
C SER A 63 -27.64 -25.39 12.10
N PRO A 64 -28.65 -25.84 11.33
CA PRO A 64 -29.52 -26.96 11.72
C PRO A 64 -28.86 -28.34 11.53
N ASN A 65 -27.78 -28.44 10.78
CA ASN A 65 -27.06 -29.66 10.45
C ASN A 65 -25.60 -29.37 10.06
N ALA A 66 -24.76 -30.41 9.95
CA ALA A 66 -23.34 -30.26 9.64
C ALA A 66 -23.05 -29.88 8.17
N ALA A 67 -24.03 -30.04 7.25
CA ALA A 67 -23.82 -29.74 5.85
C ALA A 67 -24.18 -28.28 5.48
N PHE A 68 -24.68 -27.50 6.44
CA PHE A 68 -24.91 -26.07 6.30
C PHE A 68 -24.03 -25.31 7.30
N ASP A 69 -23.09 -24.55 6.78
CA ASP A 69 -22.21 -23.67 7.56
C ASP A 69 -22.53 -22.22 7.22
N VAL A 70 -23.07 -21.49 8.19
CA VAL A 70 -23.54 -20.11 7.99
C VAL A 70 -22.40 -19.19 7.49
N SER A 71 -21.22 -19.28 8.09
CA SER A 71 -20.07 -18.46 7.68
C SER A 71 -19.63 -18.79 6.27
N PHE A 72 -19.62 -20.07 5.90
CA PHE A 72 -19.26 -20.50 4.56
C PHE A 72 -20.30 -20.07 3.52
N TYR A 73 -21.57 -20.24 3.84
CA TYR A 73 -22.67 -19.83 2.96
C TYR A 73 -22.63 -18.32 2.65
N LEU A 74 -22.39 -17.48 3.67
CA LEU A 74 -22.26 -16.05 3.50
C LEU A 74 -21.07 -15.68 2.60
N ALA A 75 -19.92 -16.35 2.77
CA ALA A 75 -18.74 -16.14 1.92
C ALA A 75 -19.00 -16.61 0.47
N ALA A 76 -19.68 -17.73 0.29
CA ALA A 76 -20.07 -18.24 -1.03
C ALA A 76 -21.03 -17.26 -1.75
N LYS A 77 -21.98 -16.69 -1.01
CA LYS A 77 -22.92 -15.69 -1.54
C LYS A 77 -22.22 -14.38 -1.88
N ALA A 78 -21.31 -13.91 -1.04
CA ALA A 78 -20.50 -12.72 -1.32
C ALA A 78 -19.73 -12.88 -2.64
N LYS A 79 -19.04 -14.00 -2.81
CA LYS A 79 -18.31 -14.32 -4.05
C LYS A 79 -19.21 -14.37 -5.28
N GLN A 80 -20.42 -14.95 -5.16
CA GLN A 80 -21.40 -14.97 -6.25
C GLN A 80 -21.82 -13.54 -6.64
N LEU A 81 -22.12 -12.70 -5.65
CA LEU A 81 -22.54 -11.31 -5.90
C LEU A 81 -21.45 -10.47 -6.54
N GLU A 82 -20.19 -10.64 -6.13
CA GLU A 82 -19.04 -9.98 -6.77
C GLU A 82 -18.92 -10.39 -8.25
N ALA A 83 -19.13 -11.66 -8.56
CA ALA A 83 -19.12 -12.15 -9.95
C ALA A 83 -20.28 -11.59 -10.79
N LEU A 84 -21.45 -11.39 -10.18
CA LEU A 84 -22.64 -10.85 -10.85
C LEU A 84 -22.61 -9.31 -10.97
N GLN A 85 -21.88 -8.63 -10.09
CA GLN A 85 -21.82 -7.17 -10.02
C GLN A 85 -20.37 -6.68 -10.01
N PRO A 86 -19.64 -6.79 -11.13
CA PRO A 86 -18.26 -6.34 -11.22
C PRO A 86 -18.13 -4.86 -10.82
N GLY A 87 -17.17 -4.55 -9.96
CA GLY A 87 -16.96 -3.19 -9.44
C GLY A 87 -17.69 -2.87 -8.14
N THR A 88 -18.52 -3.79 -7.64
CA THR A 88 -19.13 -3.68 -6.30
C THR A 88 -18.43 -4.66 -5.36
N THR A 89 -17.89 -4.17 -4.24
CA THR A 89 -17.32 -5.03 -3.21
C THR A 89 -18.41 -5.60 -2.32
N TRP A 90 -18.50 -6.93 -2.24
CA TRP A 90 -19.41 -7.66 -1.39
C TRP A 90 -18.64 -8.38 -0.29
N SER A 91 -18.61 -7.82 0.91
CA SER A 91 -18.06 -8.49 2.10
C SER A 91 -19.12 -9.39 2.76
N VAL A 92 -18.65 -10.31 3.61
CA VAL A 92 -19.52 -11.24 4.36
C VAL A 92 -20.54 -10.49 5.22
N ASN A 93 -20.12 -9.41 5.89
CA ASN A 93 -21.03 -8.58 6.70
C ASN A 93 -22.10 -7.90 5.85
N LYS A 94 -21.78 -7.36 4.67
CA LYS A 94 -22.79 -6.77 3.76
C LYS A 94 -23.83 -7.79 3.31
N VAL A 95 -23.42 -9.01 2.99
CA VAL A 95 -24.35 -10.09 2.64
C VAL A 95 -25.23 -10.42 3.83
N TYR A 96 -24.67 -10.54 5.02
CA TYR A 96 -25.40 -10.79 6.25
C TYR A 96 -26.44 -9.69 6.51
N GLU A 97 -26.05 -8.43 6.46
CA GLU A 97 -26.91 -7.27 6.68
C GLU A 97 -28.04 -7.19 5.64
N ALA A 98 -27.74 -7.48 4.36
CA ALA A 98 -28.75 -7.52 3.31
C ALA A 98 -29.81 -8.63 3.54
N ILE A 99 -29.38 -9.80 4.02
CA ILE A 99 -30.29 -10.92 4.34
C ILE A 99 -31.12 -10.57 5.56
N THR A 100 -30.49 -10.22 6.68
CA THR A 100 -31.18 -9.95 7.96
C THR A 100 -32.01 -8.68 7.91
N GLY A 101 -31.56 -7.66 7.19
CA GLY A 101 -32.33 -6.43 6.93
C GLY A 101 -33.61 -6.66 6.11
N SER A 102 -33.71 -7.77 5.37
CA SER A 102 -34.94 -8.19 4.72
C SER A 102 -35.93 -8.95 5.64
N GLY A 103 -35.55 -9.17 6.90
CA GLY A 103 -36.34 -9.89 7.89
C GLY A 103 -36.20 -11.42 7.79
N MET A 104 -35.16 -11.93 7.12
CA MET A 104 -34.89 -13.38 7.00
C MET A 104 -33.68 -13.76 7.81
N SER A 105 -33.67 -14.95 8.37
CA SER A 105 -32.45 -15.61 8.82
C SER A 105 -31.61 -16.10 7.62
N VAL A 106 -30.33 -16.40 7.85
CA VAL A 106 -29.46 -16.92 6.78
C VAL A 106 -29.95 -18.29 6.28
N TRP A 107 -30.50 -19.11 7.18
CA TRP A 107 -31.12 -20.39 6.81
C TRP A 107 -32.35 -20.24 5.94
N GLU A 108 -33.29 -19.32 6.28
CA GLU A 108 -34.46 -19.03 5.46
C GLU A 108 -34.10 -18.51 4.07
N HIS A 109 -33.11 -17.62 4.00
CA HIS A 109 -32.60 -17.15 2.71
C HIS A 109 -32.06 -18.31 1.86
N TYR A 110 -31.32 -19.26 2.48
CA TYR A 110 -30.86 -20.45 1.75
C TYR A 110 -32.05 -21.26 1.22
N GLN A 111 -33.05 -21.55 2.05
CA GLN A 111 -34.20 -22.33 1.64
C GLN A 111 -35.02 -21.66 0.52
N GLN A 112 -35.23 -20.35 0.62
CA GLN A 112 -36.08 -19.62 -0.35
C GLN A 112 -35.35 -19.30 -1.66
N PHE A 113 -34.08 -18.97 -1.58
CA PHE A 113 -33.31 -18.43 -2.71
C PHE A 113 -32.01 -19.20 -2.98
N GLY A 114 -31.14 -19.33 -1.98
CA GLY A 114 -29.77 -19.82 -2.13
C GLY A 114 -29.65 -21.21 -2.73
N SER A 115 -30.59 -22.10 -2.43
CA SER A 115 -30.67 -23.43 -3.02
C SER A 115 -30.88 -23.38 -4.54
N ASN A 116 -31.81 -22.54 -5.00
CA ASN A 116 -32.09 -22.35 -6.43
C ASN A 116 -30.97 -21.59 -7.15
N GLU A 117 -30.32 -20.69 -6.45
CA GLU A 117 -29.17 -19.94 -6.96
C GLU A 117 -27.89 -20.79 -7.04
N GLY A 118 -27.90 -21.98 -6.43
CA GLY A 118 -26.76 -22.88 -6.43
C GLY A 118 -25.64 -22.47 -5.49
N ILE A 119 -25.95 -21.76 -4.41
CA ILE A 119 -24.95 -21.35 -3.44
C ILE A 119 -24.44 -22.54 -2.64
N ALA A 120 -23.12 -22.69 -2.54
CA ALA A 120 -22.50 -23.73 -1.72
C ALA A 120 -22.79 -23.48 -0.23
N THR A 121 -23.13 -24.54 0.49
CA THR A 121 -23.53 -24.45 1.90
C THR A 121 -22.42 -24.81 2.88
N SER A 122 -21.40 -25.50 2.41
CA SER A 122 -20.20 -25.85 3.17
C SER A 122 -19.04 -26.16 2.21
N GLY A 123 -17.84 -26.32 2.72
CA GLY A 123 -16.68 -26.72 1.91
C GLY A 123 -16.88 -28.09 1.24
N ASP A 124 -17.68 -28.97 1.86
CA ASP A 124 -17.91 -30.33 1.42
C ASP A 124 -19.13 -30.49 0.51
N PHE A 125 -19.93 -29.44 0.31
CA PHE A 125 -21.17 -29.53 -0.46
C PHE A 125 -21.44 -28.29 -1.31
N ASP A 126 -21.44 -28.52 -2.63
CA ASP A 126 -21.89 -27.59 -3.67
C ASP A 126 -23.18 -28.10 -4.31
N SER A 127 -24.26 -27.35 -4.14
CA SER A 127 -25.59 -27.70 -4.66
C SER A 127 -25.60 -27.89 -6.18
N THR A 128 -24.84 -27.06 -6.93
CA THR A 128 -24.79 -27.13 -8.39
C THR A 128 -24.06 -28.37 -8.86
N LYS A 129 -22.92 -28.69 -8.24
CA LYS A 129 -22.17 -29.92 -8.52
C LYS A 129 -22.99 -31.16 -8.18
N TYR A 130 -23.66 -31.15 -7.01
CA TYR A 130 -24.51 -32.27 -6.63
C TYR A 130 -25.66 -32.52 -7.63
N ILE A 131 -26.37 -31.48 -8.05
CA ILE A 131 -27.43 -31.61 -9.05
C ILE A 131 -26.89 -32.17 -10.37
N SER A 132 -25.71 -31.73 -10.78
CA SER A 132 -25.02 -32.27 -11.97
C SER A 132 -24.73 -33.77 -11.83
N GLU A 133 -24.16 -34.20 -10.69
CA GLU A 133 -23.89 -35.61 -10.42
C GLU A 133 -25.19 -36.43 -10.35
N LYS A 134 -26.23 -35.91 -9.73
CA LYS A 134 -27.56 -36.55 -9.71
C LYS A 134 -28.14 -36.66 -11.12
N THR A 135 -28.02 -35.65 -11.97
CA THR A 135 -28.45 -35.71 -13.36
C THR A 135 -27.72 -36.82 -14.13
N LYS A 136 -26.42 -36.98 -13.92
CA LYS A 136 -25.63 -38.08 -14.50
C LYS A 136 -26.15 -39.43 -14.03
N LEU A 137 -26.40 -39.57 -12.71
CA LEU A 137 -26.93 -40.82 -12.15
C LEU A 137 -28.26 -41.22 -12.78
N LEU A 138 -29.20 -40.27 -12.92
CA LEU A 138 -30.51 -40.53 -13.51
C LEU A 138 -30.41 -41.01 -14.98
N ASN A 139 -29.51 -40.38 -15.75
CA ASN A 139 -29.27 -40.78 -17.15
C ASN A 139 -28.56 -42.12 -17.26
N GLU A 140 -27.58 -42.40 -16.39
CA GLU A 140 -26.88 -43.69 -16.37
C GLU A 140 -27.76 -44.87 -15.93
N THR A 141 -28.64 -44.63 -14.96
CA THR A 141 -29.55 -45.67 -14.47
C THR A 141 -30.84 -45.76 -15.28
N GLN A 142 -31.00 -44.89 -16.31
CA GLN A 142 -32.20 -44.81 -17.16
C GLN A 142 -33.49 -44.66 -16.33
N GLN A 143 -33.45 -43.76 -15.36
CA GLN A 143 -34.57 -43.52 -14.49
C GLN A 143 -35.81 -43.14 -15.34
N ASP A 144 -36.91 -43.80 -15.10
CA ASP A 144 -38.17 -43.69 -15.85
C ASP A 144 -38.00 -44.02 -17.36
N GLY A 145 -37.02 -44.81 -17.73
CA GLY A 145 -36.68 -45.15 -19.12
C GLY A 145 -36.05 -44.02 -19.93
N ARG A 146 -35.56 -42.96 -19.27
CA ARG A 146 -34.96 -41.77 -19.89
C ARG A 146 -33.42 -41.79 -19.75
N THR A 147 -32.78 -41.17 -20.72
CA THR A 147 -31.31 -40.93 -20.73
C THR A 147 -30.97 -39.46 -21.03
N ASP A 148 -31.99 -38.57 -20.97
CA ASP A 148 -31.93 -37.18 -21.39
C ASP A 148 -32.33 -36.21 -20.29
N TRP A 149 -32.26 -36.63 -19.03
CA TRP A 149 -32.47 -35.72 -17.91
C TRP A 149 -31.54 -34.53 -17.95
N THR A 150 -32.10 -33.33 -17.77
CA THR A 150 -31.34 -32.08 -17.69
C THR A 150 -31.21 -31.62 -16.24
N VAL A 151 -30.19 -30.80 -15.97
CA VAL A 151 -30.01 -30.13 -14.66
C VAL A 151 -31.25 -29.34 -14.24
N THR A 152 -31.91 -28.68 -15.20
CA THR A 152 -33.13 -27.92 -14.95
C THR A 152 -34.25 -28.80 -14.47
N GLU A 153 -34.53 -29.92 -15.14
CA GLU A 153 -35.59 -30.87 -14.73
C GLU A 153 -35.32 -31.47 -13.34
N VAL A 154 -34.06 -31.74 -13.01
CA VAL A 154 -33.68 -32.25 -11.66
C VAL A 154 -33.95 -31.18 -10.60
N LYS A 155 -33.60 -29.90 -10.88
CA LYS A 155 -33.95 -28.78 -10.01
C LYS A 155 -35.45 -28.64 -9.80
N GLU A 156 -36.19 -28.69 -10.88
CA GLU A 156 -37.66 -28.62 -10.83
C GLU A 156 -38.26 -29.80 -10.07
N ALA A 157 -37.74 -31.00 -10.24
CA ALA A 157 -38.18 -32.18 -9.48
C ALA A 157 -37.96 -32.01 -7.97
N PHE A 158 -36.80 -31.47 -7.57
CA PHE A 158 -36.53 -31.17 -6.14
C PHE A 158 -37.51 -30.10 -5.63
N ALA A 159 -37.66 -29.01 -6.35
CA ALA A 159 -38.58 -27.93 -5.98
C ALA A 159 -40.03 -28.43 -5.86
N ASN A 160 -40.52 -29.25 -6.81
CA ASN A 160 -41.86 -29.85 -6.79
C ASN A 160 -42.03 -30.83 -5.61
N ALA A 161 -40.97 -31.47 -5.15
CA ALA A 161 -40.97 -32.29 -3.95
C ALA A 161 -40.83 -31.47 -2.64
N GLY A 162 -40.68 -30.15 -2.74
CA GLY A 162 -40.49 -29.25 -1.60
C GLY A 162 -39.10 -29.44 -0.94
N LEU A 163 -38.10 -29.84 -1.71
CA LEU A 163 -36.75 -30.15 -1.22
C LEU A 163 -35.71 -29.23 -1.85
N SER A 164 -34.78 -28.75 -1.05
CA SER A 164 -33.52 -28.19 -1.55
C SER A 164 -32.57 -29.32 -2.01
N ALA A 165 -31.54 -28.96 -2.77
CA ALA A 165 -30.50 -29.91 -3.17
C ALA A 165 -29.82 -30.57 -1.97
N LEU A 166 -29.54 -29.78 -0.91
CA LEU A 166 -28.96 -30.27 0.33
C LEU A 166 -29.87 -31.25 1.06
N GLU A 167 -31.17 -30.94 1.15
CA GLU A 167 -32.17 -31.82 1.76
C GLU A 167 -32.27 -33.14 1.00
N HIS A 168 -32.37 -33.05 -0.34
CA HIS A 168 -32.38 -34.27 -1.16
C HIS A 168 -31.10 -35.11 -0.97
N TYR A 169 -29.94 -34.47 -0.93
CA TYR A 169 -28.66 -35.16 -0.70
C TYR A 169 -28.65 -35.93 0.64
N ASN A 170 -29.10 -35.28 1.70
CA ASN A 170 -29.11 -35.86 3.04
C ASN A 170 -30.16 -36.95 3.18
N LEU A 171 -31.33 -36.81 2.56
CA LEU A 171 -32.44 -37.74 2.66
C LEU A 171 -32.28 -38.96 1.78
N PHE A 172 -31.92 -38.77 0.56
CA PHE A 172 -32.01 -39.78 -0.48
C PHE A 172 -30.69 -39.94 -1.23
N GLY A 173 -30.01 -38.85 -1.52
CA GLY A 173 -28.91 -38.82 -2.49
C GLY A 173 -27.80 -39.84 -2.19
N LYS A 174 -27.34 -39.90 -0.96
CA LYS A 174 -26.28 -40.87 -0.57
C LYS A 174 -26.75 -42.31 -0.81
N ALA A 175 -27.95 -42.67 -0.36
CA ALA A 175 -28.49 -44.02 -0.50
C ALA A 175 -28.78 -44.38 -1.98
N GLU A 176 -29.21 -43.43 -2.80
CA GLU A 176 -29.48 -43.68 -4.22
C GLU A 176 -28.20 -43.95 -5.01
N PHE A 177 -27.11 -43.21 -4.75
CA PHE A 177 -25.81 -43.50 -5.37
C PHE A 177 -25.26 -44.86 -4.91
N GLU A 178 -25.37 -45.17 -3.63
CA GLU A 178 -24.96 -46.45 -3.08
C GLU A 178 -25.77 -47.62 -3.70
N ALA A 179 -27.10 -47.47 -3.77
CA ALA A 179 -27.98 -48.50 -4.36
C ALA A 179 -27.70 -48.73 -5.85
N ALA A 180 -27.27 -47.68 -6.58
CA ALA A 180 -26.85 -47.80 -7.96
C ALA A 180 -25.42 -48.33 -8.14
N GLY A 181 -24.70 -48.58 -7.04
CA GLY A 181 -23.29 -49.01 -7.08
C GLY A 181 -22.36 -47.93 -7.65
N LYS A 182 -22.74 -46.65 -7.55
CA LYS A 182 -22.01 -45.51 -8.06
C LYS A 182 -21.43 -44.68 -6.92
N ALA A 183 -20.20 -44.18 -7.11
CA ALA A 183 -19.67 -43.14 -6.24
C ALA A 183 -20.24 -41.79 -6.64
N ILE A 184 -20.52 -40.95 -5.66
CA ILE A 184 -20.80 -39.52 -5.90
C ILE A 184 -19.50 -38.87 -6.36
N GLY A 185 -19.54 -38.14 -7.48
CA GLY A 185 -18.39 -37.39 -7.96
C GLY A 185 -17.99 -36.25 -7.02
N ASP A 186 -17.08 -35.40 -7.46
CA ASP A 186 -16.66 -34.25 -6.66
C ASP A 186 -17.83 -33.24 -6.51
N ILE A 187 -18.36 -33.16 -5.29
CA ILE A 187 -19.40 -32.21 -4.89
C ILE A 187 -18.87 -31.15 -3.91
N THR A 188 -17.54 -31.07 -3.71
CA THR A 188 -16.94 -30.07 -2.84
C THR A 188 -17.07 -28.66 -3.44
N ALA A 189 -17.19 -27.67 -2.58
CA ALA A 189 -17.26 -26.29 -3.00
C ALA A 189 -15.94 -25.79 -3.65
N ASP A 190 -15.98 -24.63 -4.27
CA ASP A 190 -14.79 -23.97 -4.79
C ASP A 190 -13.82 -23.69 -3.63
N PRO A 191 -12.57 -24.18 -3.68
CA PRO A 191 -11.59 -24.02 -2.61
C PRO A 191 -11.16 -22.58 -2.36
N SER A 192 -11.48 -21.66 -3.27
CA SER A 192 -11.21 -20.23 -3.09
C SER A 192 -12.27 -19.50 -2.24
N ILE A 193 -13.36 -20.17 -1.85
CA ILE A 193 -14.33 -19.63 -0.89
C ILE A 193 -13.74 -19.76 0.51
N ALA A 194 -13.37 -18.64 1.10
CA ALA A 194 -12.81 -18.55 2.44
C ALA A 194 -13.81 -17.89 3.40
N LYS A 195 -14.00 -18.50 4.56
CA LYS A 195 -14.76 -17.87 5.65
C LYS A 195 -14.00 -16.63 6.14
N ASP A 196 -14.72 -15.61 6.52
CA ASP A 196 -14.15 -14.48 7.25
C ASP A 196 -14.06 -14.84 8.75
N PRO A 197 -12.86 -15.07 9.31
CA PRO A 197 -12.71 -15.44 10.71
C PRO A 197 -12.95 -14.26 11.68
N THR A 198 -13.02 -13.05 11.15
CA THR A 198 -13.23 -11.81 11.93
C THR A 198 -14.70 -11.41 12.01
N PHE A 199 -15.57 -12.07 11.22
CA PHE A 199 -17.01 -11.87 11.27
C PHE A 199 -17.70 -12.95 12.13
N ASN A 200 -18.48 -12.51 13.12
CA ASN A 200 -19.29 -13.39 13.94
C ASN A 200 -20.73 -13.47 13.39
N PRO A 201 -21.12 -14.55 12.71
CA PRO A 201 -22.43 -14.66 12.08
C PRO A 201 -23.59 -14.76 13.10
N TYR A 202 -23.30 -15.08 14.36
CA TYR A 202 -24.29 -15.21 15.41
C TYR A 202 -24.71 -13.85 16.00
N THR A 203 -23.85 -12.88 15.96
CA THR A 203 -24.09 -11.53 16.50
C THR A 203 -24.13 -10.46 15.42
N GLY A 204 -23.65 -10.79 14.23
CA GLY A 204 -23.47 -9.85 13.13
C GLY A 204 -22.33 -8.86 13.35
N VAL A 205 -21.43 -9.13 14.32
CA VAL A 205 -20.30 -8.25 14.63
C VAL A 205 -19.10 -8.61 13.76
N GLN A 206 -18.60 -7.61 13.03
CA GLN A 206 -17.31 -7.65 12.34
C GLN A 206 -16.22 -7.16 13.29
N THR A 207 -15.13 -7.90 13.43
CA THR A 207 -13.99 -7.47 14.25
C THR A 207 -12.89 -6.94 13.35
N TYR A 208 -12.49 -5.71 13.57
CA TYR A 208 -11.32 -5.08 12.95
C TYR A 208 -10.14 -5.11 13.93
N ALA A 209 -8.95 -5.40 13.41
CA ALA A 209 -7.77 -5.52 14.27
C ALA A 209 -7.34 -4.15 14.81
N THR A 210 -7.42 -3.11 14.00
CA THR A 210 -6.95 -1.76 14.31
C THR A 210 -7.99 -0.69 13.95
N LEU A 211 -7.75 0.54 14.40
CA LEU A 211 -8.53 1.71 13.97
C LEU A 211 -8.32 1.98 12.47
N ALA A 212 -7.10 1.77 11.96
CA ALA A 212 -6.79 1.93 10.55
C ALA A 212 -7.62 0.97 9.67
N ASP A 213 -7.74 -0.31 10.06
CA ASP A 213 -8.59 -1.28 9.34
C ASP A 213 -10.06 -0.86 9.33
N THR A 214 -10.54 -0.31 10.47
CA THR A 214 -11.92 0.15 10.59
C THR A 214 -12.18 1.36 9.68
N LEU A 215 -11.25 2.32 9.67
CA LEU A 215 -11.31 3.49 8.80
C LEU A 215 -11.26 3.09 7.32
N ALA A 216 -10.39 2.16 6.95
CA ALA A 216 -10.31 1.64 5.59
C ALA A 216 -11.62 0.96 5.15
N ALA A 217 -12.26 0.20 6.03
CA ALA A 217 -13.57 -0.39 5.77
C ALA A 217 -14.66 0.67 5.57
N GLN A 218 -14.63 1.75 6.35
CA GLN A 218 -15.54 2.88 6.19
C GLN A 218 -15.36 3.58 4.84
N GLN A 219 -14.12 3.86 4.46
CA GLN A 219 -13.78 4.50 3.19
C GLN A 219 -14.19 3.65 1.98
N ALA A 220 -13.98 2.34 2.08
CA ALA A 220 -14.42 1.39 1.06
C ALA A 220 -15.95 1.18 1.04
N GLY A 221 -16.69 1.78 1.98
CA GLY A 221 -18.13 1.60 2.13
C GLY A 221 -18.53 0.17 2.50
N ILE A 222 -17.67 -0.55 3.22
CA ILE A 222 -17.88 -1.93 3.70
C ILE A 222 -17.83 -2.04 5.22
N LEU A 223 -17.85 -0.91 5.94
CA LEU A 223 -17.94 -0.92 7.39
C LEU A 223 -19.23 -1.62 7.80
N ALA A 224 -19.14 -2.60 8.69
CA ALA A 224 -20.28 -3.32 9.21
C ALA A 224 -21.14 -2.42 10.12
N GLU A 225 -22.46 -2.64 10.12
CA GLU A 225 -23.37 -1.93 11.04
C GLU A 225 -23.03 -2.19 12.51
N LYS A 226 -22.57 -3.41 12.80
CA LYS A 226 -22.05 -3.81 14.12
C LYS A 226 -20.59 -4.22 14.01
N TYR A 227 -19.72 -3.53 14.68
CA TYR A 227 -18.30 -3.85 14.65
C TYR A 227 -17.63 -3.73 16.02
N ALA A 228 -16.48 -4.39 16.15
CA ALA A 228 -15.57 -4.27 17.28
C ALA A 228 -14.18 -3.89 16.77
N ILE A 229 -13.43 -3.16 17.57
CA ILE A 229 -12.03 -2.80 17.32
C ILE A 229 -11.17 -3.46 18.39
N THR A 230 -10.22 -4.29 18.00
CA THR A 230 -9.34 -5.00 18.95
C THR A 230 -8.33 -4.05 19.59
N SER A 231 -7.75 -3.16 18.79
CA SER A 231 -6.82 -2.12 19.26
C SER A 231 -7.09 -0.81 18.50
N ALA A 232 -7.19 0.29 19.24
CA ALA A 232 -7.36 1.63 18.70
C ALA A 232 -6.23 2.57 19.16
N THR A 233 -5.03 2.02 19.34
CA THR A 233 -3.85 2.77 19.80
C THR A 233 -2.92 3.17 18.65
N ASP A 234 -3.22 2.73 17.43
CA ASP A 234 -2.52 3.11 16.22
C ASP A 234 -2.80 4.57 15.84
N THR A 235 -1.81 5.21 15.21
CA THR A 235 -1.99 6.53 14.60
C THR A 235 -2.45 6.32 13.16
N VAL A 236 -3.62 6.88 12.83
CA VAL A 236 -4.20 6.77 11.48
C VAL A 236 -3.94 8.03 10.67
N THR A 237 -3.60 7.87 9.39
CA THR A 237 -3.52 9.01 8.46
C THR A 237 -4.93 9.34 7.96
N VAL A 238 -5.32 10.59 8.08
CA VAL A 238 -6.69 11.05 7.78
C VAL A 238 -6.69 12.43 7.13
N THR A 239 -7.71 12.69 6.32
CA THR A 239 -8.04 14.05 5.88
C THR A 239 -8.71 14.85 7.01
N VAL A 240 -8.83 16.16 6.82
CA VAL A 240 -9.55 17.04 7.77
C VAL A 240 -11.01 16.60 7.94
N GLU A 241 -11.67 16.18 6.85
CA GLU A 241 -13.04 15.66 6.88
C GLU A 241 -13.13 14.33 7.66
N GLN A 242 -12.24 13.41 7.40
CA GLN A 242 -12.22 12.10 8.06
C GLN A 242 -11.91 12.21 9.57
N GLN A 243 -11.07 13.16 9.96
CA GLN A 243 -10.75 13.41 11.38
C GLN A 243 -11.99 13.69 12.21
N ALA A 244 -12.96 14.43 11.66
CA ALA A 244 -14.21 14.72 12.34
C ALA A 244 -15.05 13.47 12.66
N GLY A 245 -14.94 12.41 11.86
CA GLY A 245 -15.66 11.15 12.05
C GLY A 245 -14.98 10.15 12.99
N LEU A 246 -13.72 10.34 13.38
CA LEU A 246 -12.98 9.35 14.17
C LEU A 246 -13.62 9.08 15.55
N ALA A 247 -14.15 10.10 16.21
CA ALA A 247 -14.81 9.94 17.51
C ALA A 247 -16.08 9.08 17.38
N ASP A 248 -16.87 9.30 16.33
CA ASP A 248 -18.08 8.51 16.05
C ASP A 248 -17.73 7.08 15.70
N LEU A 249 -16.62 6.86 14.98
CA LEU A 249 -16.13 5.54 14.64
C LEU A 249 -15.72 4.74 15.89
N LEU A 250 -15.07 5.37 16.87
CA LEU A 250 -14.73 4.73 18.14
C LEU A 250 -15.98 4.45 18.99
N ALA A 251 -16.91 5.41 19.05
CA ALA A 251 -18.15 5.29 19.82
C ALA A 251 -19.10 4.24 19.23
N GLY A 252 -19.10 4.04 17.92
CA GLY A 252 -19.94 3.05 17.22
C GLY A 252 -19.49 1.60 17.40
N ALA A 253 -18.26 1.36 17.85
CA ALA A 253 -17.78 0.01 18.11
C ALA A 253 -18.55 -0.67 19.26
N THR A 254 -18.58 -2.00 19.25
CA THR A 254 -19.27 -2.81 20.28
C THR A 254 -18.28 -3.81 20.92
N PRO A 255 -17.79 -3.61 22.14
CA PRO A 255 -18.08 -2.45 23.01
C PRO A 255 -17.47 -1.15 22.47
N ALA A 256 -18.07 -0.02 22.82
CA ALA A 256 -17.54 1.29 22.45
C ALA A 256 -16.11 1.48 22.97
N VAL A 257 -15.24 1.99 22.11
CA VAL A 257 -13.85 2.29 22.49
C VAL A 257 -13.82 3.66 23.16
N THR A 258 -13.30 3.71 24.39
CA THR A 258 -13.15 4.96 25.12
C THR A 258 -11.78 5.58 24.86
N GLY A 259 -11.74 6.88 24.63
CA GLY A 259 -10.51 7.62 24.38
C GLY A 259 -10.60 8.49 23.12
N THR A 260 -9.48 9.09 22.77
CA THR A 260 -9.31 9.87 21.55
C THR A 260 -8.42 9.10 20.57
N ALA A 261 -8.81 9.06 19.32
CA ALA A 261 -7.97 8.51 18.26
C ALA A 261 -6.67 9.32 18.14
N SER A 262 -5.54 8.63 17.96
CA SER A 262 -4.32 9.25 17.48
C SER A 262 -4.40 9.36 15.95
N TYR A 263 -4.10 10.53 15.40
CA TYR A 263 -4.16 10.74 13.97
C TYR A 263 -3.02 11.62 13.46
N GLN A 264 -2.65 11.40 12.20
CA GLN A 264 -1.79 12.24 11.40
C GLN A 264 -2.65 12.87 10.31
N LEU A 265 -2.68 14.20 10.22
CA LEU A 265 -3.37 14.88 9.14
C LEU A 265 -2.54 14.81 7.85
N ASP A 266 -3.22 14.50 6.76
CA ASP A 266 -2.69 14.58 5.40
C ASP A 266 -3.83 14.99 4.46
N ASP A 267 -3.75 16.21 3.91
CA ASP A 267 -4.82 16.76 3.07
C ASP A 267 -4.30 17.87 2.15
N THR A 268 -5.18 18.36 1.30
CA THR A 268 -4.90 19.48 0.40
C THR A 268 -4.64 20.78 1.16
N VAL A 269 -3.93 21.71 0.52
CA VAL A 269 -3.72 23.07 1.05
C VAL A 269 -5.03 23.73 1.47
N ALA A 270 -6.07 23.61 0.63
CA ALA A 270 -7.36 24.22 0.88
C ALA A 270 -8.06 23.64 2.12
N ALA A 271 -8.00 22.33 2.31
CA ALA A 271 -8.59 21.65 3.48
C ALA A 271 -7.84 22.01 4.77
N ILE A 272 -6.51 21.97 4.74
CA ILE A 272 -5.66 22.37 5.88
C ILE A 272 -5.92 23.85 6.26
N ALA A 273 -6.02 24.74 5.28
CA ALA A 273 -6.36 26.15 5.52
C ALA A 273 -7.73 26.35 6.19
N GLY A 274 -8.68 25.47 5.90
CA GLY A 274 -10.02 25.48 6.50
C GLY A 274 -10.10 24.82 7.88
N ALA A 275 -9.08 24.06 8.29
CA ALA A 275 -9.09 23.31 9.55
C ALA A 275 -8.96 24.24 10.76
N SER A 276 -9.59 23.85 11.88
CA SER A 276 -9.43 24.57 13.13
C SER A 276 -8.05 24.34 13.76
N ALA A 277 -7.56 25.31 14.53
CA ALA A 277 -6.30 25.16 15.25
C ALA A 277 -6.24 23.91 16.12
N THR A 278 -7.36 23.51 16.74
CA THR A 278 -7.44 22.28 17.55
C THR A 278 -7.21 21.03 16.72
N VAL A 279 -7.74 20.99 15.50
CA VAL A 279 -7.56 19.86 14.57
C VAL A 279 -6.10 19.79 14.14
N LEU A 280 -5.49 20.91 13.76
CA LEU A 280 -4.09 20.96 13.34
C LEU A 280 -3.13 20.57 14.45
N THR A 281 -3.32 21.11 15.67
CA THR A 281 -2.45 20.82 16.81
C THR A 281 -2.70 19.44 17.42
N GLY A 282 -3.83 18.80 17.12
CA GLY A 282 -4.15 17.44 17.55
C GLY A 282 -3.52 16.35 16.70
N SER A 283 -2.93 16.70 15.54
CA SER A 283 -2.14 15.77 14.74
C SER A 283 -0.93 15.25 15.54
N ALA A 284 -0.62 13.97 15.40
CA ALA A 284 0.46 13.30 16.16
C ALA A 284 1.84 13.89 15.86
N ALA A 285 2.01 14.39 14.64
CA ALA A 285 3.15 15.19 14.20
C ALA A 285 2.64 16.44 13.47
N ALA A 286 3.53 17.25 12.89
CA ALA A 286 3.11 18.31 11.99
C ALA A 286 2.25 17.70 10.86
N TYR A 287 1.20 18.42 10.45
CA TYR A 287 0.32 17.95 9.37
C TYR A 287 1.09 17.80 8.06
N HIS A 288 0.62 16.91 7.19
CA HIS A 288 1.13 16.75 5.84
C HIS A 288 0.21 17.46 4.84
N ILE A 289 0.80 17.89 3.72
CA ILE A 289 0.09 18.45 2.58
C ILE A 289 0.28 17.50 1.40
N SER A 290 -0.85 17.07 0.82
CA SER A 290 -0.90 16.29 -0.42
C SER A 290 -1.75 17.05 -1.44
N ASP A 291 -1.08 17.75 -2.37
CA ASP A 291 -1.77 18.59 -3.35
C ASP A 291 -0.95 18.70 -4.65
N THR A 292 -1.47 19.38 -5.66
CA THR A 292 -0.65 19.74 -6.82
C THR A 292 0.44 20.72 -6.41
N LEU A 293 1.57 20.68 -7.10
CA LEU A 293 2.66 21.61 -6.83
C LEU A 293 2.18 23.08 -7.00
N ALA A 294 1.31 23.33 -7.99
CA ALA A 294 0.73 24.65 -8.21
C ALA A 294 -0.12 25.12 -7.02
N ASN A 295 -0.95 24.25 -6.45
CA ASN A 295 -1.75 24.56 -5.27
C ASN A 295 -0.88 24.75 -4.03
N ALA A 296 0.15 23.90 -3.84
CA ALA A 296 1.12 24.05 -2.76
C ALA A 296 1.86 25.40 -2.86
N ALA A 297 2.28 25.78 -4.07
CA ALA A 297 2.94 27.06 -4.32
C ALA A 297 2.02 28.29 -4.15
N ALA A 298 0.72 28.13 -4.43
CA ALA A 298 -0.28 29.19 -4.26
C ALA A 298 -0.85 29.28 -2.83
N GLY A 299 -0.56 28.27 -1.99
CA GLY A 299 -0.97 28.23 -0.59
C GLY A 299 -0.37 29.39 0.22
N ALA A 300 -1.00 29.72 1.35
CA ALA A 300 -0.44 30.68 2.27
C ALA A 300 0.91 30.17 2.80
N ASP A 301 1.96 31.00 2.69
CA ASP A 301 3.33 30.63 3.02
C ASP A 301 3.46 29.91 4.38
N GLY A 302 2.78 30.42 5.41
CA GLY A 302 2.76 29.82 6.73
C GLY A 302 2.10 28.43 6.83
N LEU A 303 1.29 28.01 5.86
CA LEU A 303 0.67 26.66 5.84
C LEU A 303 1.63 25.63 5.28
N VAL A 304 2.21 25.90 4.12
CA VAL A 304 3.19 25.00 3.49
C VAL A 304 4.38 24.82 4.43
N ASN A 305 4.86 25.92 4.95
CA ASN A 305 5.97 25.95 5.88
C ASN A 305 5.67 25.29 7.26
N GLY A 306 4.42 25.20 7.67
CA GLY A 306 4.01 24.49 8.88
C GLY A 306 3.80 22.98 8.71
N ALA A 307 3.90 22.47 7.48
CA ALA A 307 3.77 21.06 7.18
C ALA A 307 5.05 20.28 7.54
N GLY A 308 4.91 19.07 8.03
CA GLY A 308 6.02 18.13 8.22
C GLY A 308 6.45 17.47 6.91
N GLU A 309 5.51 17.32 5.97
CA GLU A 309 5.74 16.79 4.63
C GLU A 309 4.82 17.50 3.62
N VAL A 310 5.34 17.77 2.45
CA VAL A 310 4.58 18.28 1.30
C VAL A 310 4.73 17.27 0.16
N ALA A 311 3.69 16.52 -0.12
CA ALA A 311 3.58 15.69 -1.32
C ALA A 311 3.00 16.57 -2.44
N ALA A 312 3.85 16.98 -3.37
CA ALA A 312 3.51 17.93 -4.43
C ALA A 312 3.38 17.22 -5.77
N GLY A 313 2.17 17.19 -6.30
CA GLY A 313 1.86 16.64 -7.62
C GLY A 313 2.43 17.53 -8.73
N VAL A 314 3.41 17.03 -9.47
CA VAL A 314 4.04 17.73 -10.59
C VAL A 314 3.13 17.73 -11.80
N GLU A 315 2.81 18.92 -12.31
CA GLU A 315 2.10 19.11 -13.56
C GLU A 315 3.09 19.24 -14.72
N PHE A 316 2.89 18.45 -15.76
CA PHE A 316 3.71 18.50 -16.97
C PHE A 316 3.02 19.34 -18.06
N GLY A 317 3.82 20.04 -18.87
CA GLY A 317 3.31 20.77 -20.04
C GLY A 317 2.58 19.83 -21.01
N ALA A 318 1.52 20.35 -21.65
CA ALA A 318 0.71 19.58 -22.58
C ALA A 318 1.55 19.04 -23.75
N LYS A 319 1.32 17.77 -24.13
CA LYS A 319 1.91 17.20 -25.33
C LYS A 319 1.29 17.82 -26.58
N ALA A 320 2.10 18.16 -27.57
CA ALA A 320 1.60 18.35 -28.92
C ALA A 320 0.94 17.04 -29.41
N ALA A 321 -0.29 17.11 -29.90
CA ALA A 321 -1.22 15.98 -30.09
C ALA A 321 -0.68 14.79 -30.92
N ASP A 322 0.43 14.95 -31.64
CA ASP A 322 0.94 13.91 -32.55
C ASP A 322 2.41 13.49 -32.36
N ALA A 323 3.16 14.08 -31.46
CA ALA A 323 4.61 13.89 -31.45
C ALA A 323 5.16 13.11 -30.25
N GLY A 324 4.44 12.96 -29.18
CA GLY A 324 4.95 12.36 -27.95
C GLY A 324 6.20 13.06 -27.39
N LYS A 325 6.44 14.33 -27.78
CA LYS A 325 7.58 15.14 -27.38
C LYS A 325 7.08 16.51 -26.98
N GLY A 326 7.31 16.88 -25.75
CA GLY A 326 7.18 18.27 -25.32
C GLY A 326 8.16 19.15 -26.10
N THR A 327 7.76 20.36 -26.39
CA THR A 327 8.65 21.40 -26.93
C THR A 327 9.07 22.32 -25.78
N ALA A 328 10.03 23.20 -26.01
CA ALA A 328 10.41 24.22 -25.00
C ALA A 328 9.22 25.10 -24.57
N ALA A 329 8.19 25.19 -25.42
CA ALA A 329 6.94 25.91 -25.11
C ALA A 329 5.99 25.12 -24.21
N ASP A 330 6.24 23.82 -23.99
CA ASP A 330 5.41 22.94 -23.19
C ASP A 330 6.00 22.68 -21.79
N VAL A 331 6.98 23.49 -21.37
CA VAL A 331 7.56 23.39 -20.02
C VAL A 331 6.66 24.13 -19.03
N VAL A 332 6.19 23.43 -18.01
CA VAL A 332 5.53 24.05 -16.86
C VAL A 332 6.58 24.34 -15.80
N THR A 333 6.74 25.62 -15.45
CA THR A 333 7.65 26.04 -14.37
C THR A 333 6.81 26.45 -13.17
N THR A 334 7.07 25.82 -12.02
CA THR A 334 6.40 26.13 -10.75
C THR A 334 7.43 26.41 -9.67
N THR A 335 7.25 27.51 -8.94
CA THR A 335 8.11 27.88 -7.81
C THR A 335 7.36 27.68 -6.50
N LEU A 336 7.89 26.85 -5.64
CA LEU A 336 7.46 26.67 -4.25
C LEU A 336 8.41 27.46 -3.35
N LYS A 337 7.89 28.47 -2.64
CA LYS A 337 8.67 29.26 -1.69
C LYS A 337 8.56 28.68 -0.29
N TYR A 338 9.70 28.52 0.33
CA TYR A 338 9.84 28.16 1.73
C TYR A 338 10.20 29.40 2.53
N ASP A 339 9.20 30.07 3.06
CA ASP A 339 9.41 31.22 3.94
C ASP A 339 9.56 30.79 5.41
N ASP A 340 9.87 31.74 6.28
CA ASP A 340 10.26 31.52 7.67
C ASP A 340 9.26 30.64 8.45
N LEU A 341 9.77 29.54 8.95
CA LEU A 341 9.03 28.53 9.72
C LEU A 341 9.23 28.74 11.20
N ASP A 342 8.91 29.84 11.80
CA ASP A 342 9.00 30.04 13.25
C ASP A 342 9.31 28.74 14.08
N GLY A 343 10.52 28.22 13.93
CA GLY A 343 11.05 27.07 14.68
C GLY A 343 10.53 25.68 14.31
N LYS A 344 9.91 25.50 13.13
CA LYS A 344 9.58 24.18 12.58
C LYS A 344 10.39 23.94 11.32
N THR A 345 10.98 22.79 11.22
CA THR A 345 11.63 22.28 10.01
C THR A 345 10.62 21.47 9.24
N ALA A 346 10.25 21.89 8.03
CA ALA A 346 9.65 20.97 7.08
C ALA A 346 10.80 20.07 6.58
N ASP A 347 10.72 18.81 6.92
CA ASP A 347 11.87 17.94 6.72
C ASP A 347 11.91 17.35 5.32
N LYS A 348 10.79 17.39 4.56
CA LYS A 348 10.68 16.64 3.32
C LYS A 348 9.69 17.25 2.33
N ILE A 349 10.09 17.32 1.05
CA ILE A 349 9.20 17.48 -0.10
C ILE A 349 9.23 16.19 -0.89
N VAL A 350 8.05 15.59 -1.12
CA VAL A 350 7.86 14.45 -2.01
C VAL A 350 7.31 14.95 -3.34
N LEU A 351 8.03 14.70 -4.43
CA LEU A 351 7.59 15.05 -5.77
C LEU A 351 6.87 13.85 -6.40
N GLU A 352 5.64 14.04 -6.83
CA GLU A 352 4.81 13.01 -7.47
C GLU A 352 4.22 13.51 -8.79
N LYS A 353 3.80 12.63 -9.69
CA LYS A 353 3.00 13.02 -10.84
C LYS A 353 1.59 13.38 -10.38
N ALA A 354 1.11 14.57 -10.75
CA ALA A 354 -0.28 14.98 -10.53
C ALA A 354 -1.28 14.06 -11.25
N ASP A 355 -0.88 13.55 -12.42
CA ASP A 355 -1.60 12.53 -13.17
C ASP A 355 -0.59 11.47 -13.65
N ALA A 356 -0.81 10.20 -13.27
CA ALA A 356 0.06 9.09 -13.66
C ALA A 356 0.25 8.93 -15.18
N ASN A 357 -0.68 9.47 -15.98
CA ASN A 357 -0.60 9.48 -17.44
C ASN A 357 -0.08 10.81 -18.03
N ALA A 358 0.28 11.78 -17.16
CA ALA A 358 0.84 13.04 -17.63
C ALA A 358 2.26 12.82 -18.17
N HIS A 359 2.53 13.42 -19.30
CA HIS A 359 3.82 13.37 -19.98
C HIS A 359 4.19 14.77 -20.50
N GLY A 360 5.46 15.11 -20.52
CA GLY A 360 5.93 16.40 -20.99
C GLY A 360 7.18 16.87 -20.26
N LYS A 361 7.33 18.17 -20.10
CA LYS A 361 8.45 18.79 -19.40
C LYS A 361 7.96 19.62 -18.23
N ALA A 362 8.64 19.47 -17.09
CA ALA A 362 8.40 20.30 -15.92
C ALA A 362 9.73 20.82 -15.36
N GLU A 363 9.72 22.08 -14.92
CA GLU A 363 10.80 22.70 -14.15
C GLU A 363 10.22 23.16 -12.81
N ILE A 364 10.81 22.71 -11.73
CA ILE A 364 10.38 23.03 -10.38
C ILE A 364 11.47 23.84 -9.70
N VAL A 365 11.11 24.95 -9.07
CA VAL A 365 12.01 25.73 -8.23
C VAL A 365 11.51 25.66 -6.79
N ILE A 366 12.34 25.13 -5.90
CA ILE A 366 12.11 25.14 -4.46
C ILE A 366 13.03 26.22 -3.89
N ASP A 367 12.44 27.30 -3.42
CA ASP A 367 13.17 28.51 -2.99
C ASP A 367 13.03 28.70 -1.48
N ALA A 368 14.08 28.38 -0.74
CA ALA A 368 14.20 28.58 0.69
C ALA A 368 15.10 29.78 1.05
N SER A 369 15.46 30.64 0.08
CA SER A 369 16.42 31.74 0.27
C SER A 369 15.99 32.77 1.30
N ALA A 370 14.68 32.91 1.55
CA ALA A 370 14.13 33.83 2.55
C ALA A 370 14.03 33.20 3.95
N HIS A 371 14.35 31.89 4.12
CA HIS A 371 14.23 31.19 5.39
C HIS A 371 15.24 31.73 6.41
N ALA A 372 14.79 32.06 7.62
CA ALA A 372 15.62 32.73 8.63
C ALA A 372 16.63 31.81 9.32
N THR A 373 16.39 30.52 9.34
CA THR A 373 17.27 29.50 9.94
C THR A 373 17.74 28.52 8.87
N GLY A 374 18.92 27.90 9.08
CA GLY A 374 19.38 26.82 8.19
C GLY A 374 18.44 25.62 8.21
N LEU A 375 18.35 24.93 7.10
CA LEU A 375 17.59 23.69 6.94
C LEU A 375 18.40 22.53 7.51
N THR A 376 17.77 21.67 8.30
CA THR A 376 18.41 20.50 8.88
C THR A 376 17.77 19.24 8.30
N ASP A 377 18.61 18.38 7.70
CA ASP A 377 18.18 17.09 7.11
C ASP A 377 17.04 17.22 6.09
N PHE A 378 16.99 18.31 5.35
CA PHE A 378 15.95 18.55 4.36
C PHE A 378 16.12 17.63 3.15
N VAL A 379 15.03 16.99 2.73
CA VAL A 379 15.02 16.00 1.65
C VAL A 379 14.06 16.39 0.54
N VAL A 380 14.55 16.39 -0.70
CA VAL A 380 13.69 16.32 -1.89
C VAL A 380 13.63 14.86 -2.33
N ASP A 381 12.47 14.24 -2.16
CA ASP A 381 12.23 12.84 -2.51
C ASP A 381 11.42 12.74 -3.80
N ASP A 382 12.06 12.33 -4.87
CA ASP A 382 11.49 12.07 -6.18
C ASP A 382 11.44 10.56 -6.50
N SER A 383 11.57 9.71 -5.47
CA SER A 383 11.73 8.25 -5.63
C SER A 383 10.42 7.47 -5.79
N ASN A 384 9.30 8.03 -5.35
CA ASN A 384 8.05 7.28 -5.17
C ASN A 384 7.27 7.02 -6.45
N ASN A 385 7.45 7.82 -7.49
CA ASN A 385 6.84 7.60 -8.79
C ASN A 385 7.86 7.89 -9.88
N ALA A 386 7.86 7.13 -10.97
CA ALA A 386 8.65 7.43 -12.15
C ALA A 386 8.16 8.78 -12.73
N LEU A 387 8.66 9.90 -12.17
CA LEU A 387 8.37 11.25 -12.64
C LEU A 387 8.77 11.38 -14.10
N LYS A 388 9.82 10.65 -14.50
CA LYS A 388 10.27 10.52 -15.86
C LYS A 388 9.97 9.11 -16.38
N ASP A 389 9.13 9.00 -17.38
CA ASP A 389 8.97 7.74 -18.12
C ASP A 389 10.01 7.66 -19.23
N SER A 390 11.08 6.91 -18.98
CA SER A 390 12.16 6.70 -19.95
C SER A 390 11.69 6.02 -21.25
N ALA A 391 10.52 5.39 -21.27
CA ALA A 391 9.89 4.84 -22.46
C ALA A 391 9.19 5.90 -23.30
N VAL A 392 8.93 7.10 -22.75
CA VAL A 392 8.27 8.20 -23.45
C VAL A 392 9.29 9.26 -23.82
N ALA A 393 9.63 9.33 -25.10
CA ALA A 393 10.54 10.35 -25.59
C ALA A 393 9.98 11.76 -25.37
N GLY A 394 10.70 12.59 -24.62
CA GLY A 394 10.34 13.99 -24.35
C GLY A 394 9.78 14.25 -22.95
N ASP A 395 9.60 13.24 -22.11
CA ASP A 395 9.40 13.44 -20.68
C ASP A 395 10.71 13.93 -20.07
N ASP A 396 10.66 15.03 -19.33
CA ASP A 396 11.81 15.59 -18.66
C ASP A 396 11.37 16.35 -17.40
N LEU A 397 12.05 16.08 -16.29
CA LEU A 397 11.87 16.81 -15.04
C LEU A 397 13.21 17.40 -14.63
N THR A 398 13.19 18.67 -14.35
CA THR A 398 14.33 19.39 -13.78
C THR A 398 13.86 20.09 -12.52
N TYR A 399 14.61 20.01 -11.43
CA TYR A 399 14.34 20.85 -10.30
C TYR A 399 15.58 21.64 -9.85
N LYS A 400 15.33 22.87 -9.41
CA LYS A 400 16.31 23.72 -8.77
C LYS A 400 15.92 23.90 -7.31
N PHE A 401 16.86 23.65 -6.43
CA PHE A 401 16.75 23.98 -5.02
C PHE A 401 17.62 25.22 -4.73
N VAL A 402 17.07 26.19 -3.98
CA VAL A 402 17.79 27.36 -3.50
C VAL A 402 17.74 27.33 -1.97
N GLY A 403 18.88 27.13 -1.34
CA GLY A 403 19.05 27.07 0.10
C GLY A 403 19.04 28.44 0.77
N THR A 404 19.37 28.47 2.05
CA THR A 404 19.29 29.65 2.90
C THR A 404 20.59 30.46 2.91
N ALA A 405 20.65 31.47 3.76
CA ALA A 405 21.90 32.18 4.07
C ALA A 405 22.55 31.67 5.37
N LYS A 406 22.30 30.42 5.73
CA LYS A 406 22.79 29.74 6.94
C LYS A 406 23.25 28.34 6.57
N ALA A 407 23.94 27.67 7.52
CA ALA A 407 24.33 26.29 7.31
C ALA A 407 23.12 25.39 7.08
N ASP A 408 23.08 24.74 5.92
CA ASP A 408 22.03 23.83 5.48
C ASP A 408 22.51 22.38 5.39
N THR A 409 21.64 21.43 5.66
CA THR A 409 21.87 20.00 5.39
C THR A 409 20.80 19.52 4.42
N LEU A 410 21.19 19.26 3.17
CA LEU A 410 20.30 18.99 2.06
C LEU A 410 20.58 17.61 1.45
N THR A 411 19.54 16.84 1.17
CA THR A 411 19.63 15.59 0.40
C THR A 411 18.88 15.72 -0.92
N VAL A 412 19.60 15.44 -2.01
CA VAL A 412 19.12 15.56 -3.40
C VAL A 412 18.51 14.26 -3.87
N GLY A 413 17.40 14.29 -4.59
CA GLY A 413 16.72 13.15 -5.18
C GLY A 413 17.42 12.54 -6.40
N LYS A 414 16.67 11.83 -7.24
CA LYS A 414 17.20 11.03 -8.37
C LYS A 414 17.21 11.74 -9.70
N GLU A 415 16.29 12.70 -9.89
CA GLU A 415 16.13 13.40 -11.17
C GLU A 415 17.17 14.51 -11.34
N PHE A 416 17.29 15.08 -12.53
CA PHE A 416 18.21 16.19 -12.79
C PHE A 416 17.96 17.35 -11.81
N ALA A 417 18.99 17.74 -11.07
CA ALA A 417 18.87 18.78 -10.06
C ALA A 417 19.99 19.82 -10.17
N ILE A 418 19.63 21.07 -9.85
CA ILE A 418 20.58 22.14 -9.55
C ILE A 418 20.34 22.53 -8.09
N VAL A 419 21.33 22.34 -7.25
CA VAL A 419 21.25 22.67 -5.82
C VAL A 419 22.22 23.79 -5.52
N ASP A 420 21.67 24.92 -5.14
CA ASP A 420 22.40 26.15 -4.73
C ASP A 420 22.15 26.31 -3.22
N ALA A 421 23.13 25.93 -2.40
CA ALA A 421 22.95 25.93 -0.96
C ALA A 421 22.96 27.35 -0.36
N GLY A 422 23.60 28.31 -1.05
CA GLY A 422 23.53 29.71 -0.68
C GLY A 422 24.71 30.21 0.11
N ALA A 423 24.58 30.48 1.37
CA ALA A 423 25.67 30.94 2.21
C ALA A 423 25.60 30.25 3.59
N GLY A 424 26.71 29.80 4.07
CA GLY A 424 26.78 29.02 5.31
C GLY A 424 27.83 27.94 5.16
N ASP A 425 28.04 27.14 6.20
CA ASP A 425 28.85 25.94 6.08
C ASP A 425 27.88 24.79 5.79
N ASP A 426 27.65 24.47 4.50
CA ASP A 426 26.57 23.63 4.03
C ASP A 426 26.98 22.16 3.85
N THR A 427 26.02 21.24 3.95
CA THR A 427 26.20 19.82 3.64
C THR A 427 25.21 19.39 2.56
N LEU A 428 25.76 19.04 1.40
CA LEU A 428 25.01 18.62 0.23
C LEU A 428 25.21 17.13 -0.02
N THR A 429 24.17 16.32 0.21
CA THR A 429 24.24 14.87 0.01
C THR A 429 23.50 14.47 -1.27
N THR A 430 24.17 13.74 -2.16
CA THR A 430 23.54 13.19 -3.36
C THR A 430 22.83 11.86 -3.03
N GLY A 431 21.63 11.68 -3.60
CA GLY A 431 20.93 10.40 -3.62
C GLY A 431 21.58 9.39 -4.57
N ALA A 432 20.96 8.22 -4.73
CA ALA A 432 21.41 7.26 -5.74
C ALA A 432 21.29 7.89 -7.13
N ALA A 433 22.44 8.12 -7.79
CA ALA A 433 22.51 8.85 -9.04
C ALA A 433 21.71 8.16 -10.16
N SER A 434 20.64 8.79 -10.59
CA SER A 434 19.91 8.43 -11.81
C SER A 434 19.94 9.55 -12.85
N ALA A 435 20.32 10.77 -12.47
CA ALA A 435 20.42 11.92 -13.36
C ALA A 435 21.63 12.81 -13.05
N LEU A 436 21.94 13.70 -14.00
CA LEU A 436 22.98 14.71 -13.84
C LEU A 436 22.60 15.70 -12.73
N THR A 437 23.51 15.98 -11.81
CA THR A 437 23.27 16.86 -10.67
C THR A 437 24.35 17.93 -10.57
N HIS A 438 23.95 19.20 -10.48
CA HIS A 438 24.81 20.34 -10.25
C HIS A 438 24.71 20.80 -8.78
N LEU A 439 25.84 20.88 -8.10
CA LEU A 439 25.93 21.34 -6.72
C LEU A 439 26.70 22.65 -6.66
N ILE A 440 26.13 23.63 -6.01
CA ILE A 440 26.72 24.94 -5.71
C ILE A 440 26.71 25.06 -4.19
N GLY A 441 27.87 25.07 -3.56
CA GLY A 441 28.00 25.26 -2.11
C GLY A 441 27.71 26.71 -1.72
N GLY A 442 28.26 27.64 -2.50
CA GLY A 442 28.10 29.04 -2.28
C GLY A 442 29.21 29.63 -1.41
N ALA A 443 28.84 30.40 -0.39
CA ALA A 443 29.83 31.03 0.47
C ALA A 443 29.93 30.34 1.82
N GLY A 444 31.08 29.73 2.11
CA GLY A 444 31.31 29.02 3.37
C GLY A 444 32.32 27.91 3.24
N LYS A 445 32.22 26.94 4.14
CA LYS A 445 32.98 25.70 4.10
C LYS A 445 32.03 24.54 3.86
N ASP A 446 31.93 24.16 2.62
CA ASP A 446 30.88 23.26 2.19
C ASP A 446 31.35 21.81 2.12
N LEU A 447 30.46 20.89 2.48
CA LEU A 447 30.69 19.47 2.37
C LEU A 447 29.81 18.86 1.29
N PHE A 448 30.42 18.40 0.21
CA PHE A 448 29.73 17.67 -0.86
C PHE A 448 29.83 16.15 -0.59
N ASP A 449 28.77 15.55 -0.01
CA ASP A 449 28.70 14.12 0.27
C ASP A 449 28.18 13.34 -0.96
N VAL A 450 29.11 12.88 -1.79
CA VAL A 450 28.82 12.21 -3.07
C VAL A 450 28.96 10.69 -2.99
N LYS A 451 29.03 10.12 -1.82
CA LYS A 451 29.23 8.67 -1.60
C LYS A 451 28.11 7.79 -2.17
N ALA A 452 26.94 8.33 -2.32
CA ALA A 452 25.80 7.61 -2.89
C ALA A 452 25.81 7.61 -4.44
N THR A 453 26.69 8.37 -5.07
CA THR A 453 26.78 8.48 -6.53
C THR A 453 27.70 7.39 -7.07
N VAL A 454 27.09 6.32 -7.54
CA VAL A 454 27.78 5.14 -8.06
C VAL A 454 27.54 5.05 -9.56
N LEU A 455 28.62 4.99 -10.33
CA LEU A 455 28.56 4.78 -11.78
C LEU A 455 28.47 3.28 -12.08
N GLY A 456 27.55 2.91 -12.98
CA GLY A 456 27.36 1.51 -13.36
C GLY A 456 28.33 1.02 -14.44
N ALA A 457 28.01 -0.08 -15.10
CA ALA A 457 28.84 -0.85 -16.03
C ALA A 457 29.39 -0.08 -17.27
N SER A 458 29.01 1.15 -17.51
CA SER A 458 29.45 1.96 -18.66
C SER A 458 29.82 3.37 -18.23
N VAL A 459 31.04 3.53 -17.72
CA VAL A 459 31.56 4.80 -17.19
C VAL A 459 31.32 6.01 -18.09
N THR A 460 31.49 5.87 -19.39
CA THR A 460 31.37 7.00 -20.35
C THR A 460 29.91 7.45 -20.54
N VAL A 461 28.97 6.52 -20.63
CA VAL A 461 27.54 6.82 -20.79
C VAL A 461 26.96 7.32 -19.46
N ASP A 462 27.30 6.64 -18.37
CA ASP A 462 26.79 6.99 -17.05
C ASP A 462 27.33 8.34 -16.59
N PHE A 463 28.60 8.66 -16.86
CA PHE A 463 29.16 9.97 -16.55
C PHE A 463 28.43 11.11 -17.27
N ALA A 464 28.14 10.94 -18.55
CA ALA A 464 27.44 11.97 -19.33
C ALA A 464 26.00 12.23 -18.85
N THR A 465 25.38 11.27 -18.17
CA THR A 465 23.96 11.31 -17.76
C THR A 465 23.73 11.33 -16.27
N LYS A 466 24.72 10.94 -15.46
CA LYS A 466 24.56 10.74 -14.01
C LYS A 466 25.69 11.40 -13.18
N ALA A 467 26.54 12.21 -13.80
CA ALA A 467 27.65 12.83 -13.10
C ALA A 467 27.19 13.81 -12.02
N VAL A 468 27.94 13.88 -10.93
CA VAL A 468 27.89 15.02 -10.01
C VAL A 468 28.89 16.07 -10.49
N ILE A 469 28.40 17.29 -10.62
CA ILE A 469 29.17 18.48 -10.99
C ILE A 469 29.15 19.42 -9.81
N ILE A 470 30.28 19.79 -9.28
CA ILE A 470 30.40 20.86 -8.29
C ILE A 470 30.83 22.11 -9.04
N ASP A 471 29.97 23.14 -9.01
CA ASP A 471 30.13 24.31 -9.88
C ASP A 471 31.05 25.37 -9.30
N ASP A 472 31.30 25.36 -7.97
CA ASP A 472 32.01 26.46 -7.28
C ASP A 472 33.04 26.01 -6.23
N PHE A 473 33.52 24.77 -6.32
CA PHE A 473 34.47 24.21 -5.35
C PHE A 473 35.66 25.14 -5.06
N THR A 474 35.87 25.47 -3.77
CA THR A 474 36.95 26.30 -3.28
C THR A 474 37.92 25.47 -2.43
N LYS A 475 39.10 25.20 -2.98
CA LYS A 475 40.17 24.46 -2.25
C LYS A 475 40.58 25.16 -0.97
N GLY A 476 40.58 24.44 0.14
CA GLY A 476 40.94 24.93 1.47
C GLY A 476 39.77 25.38 2.32
N ASP A 477 38.63 25.67 1.70
CA ASP A 477 37.36 25.91 2.38
C ASP A 477 36.46 24.68 2.26
N ASP A 478 36.26 24.14 1.05
CA ASP A 478 35.33 23.06 0.79
C ASP A 478 35.95 21.66 0.91
N SER A 479 35.07 20.68 1.07
CA SER A 479 35.38 19.28 1.22
C SER A 479 34.48 18.39 0.39
N ILE A 480 35.03 17.26 -0.09
CA ILE A 480 34.24 16.24 -0.82
C ILE A 480 34.33 14.94 -0.05
N LYS A 481 33.18 14.41 0.34
CA LYS A 481 33.05 13.09 0.95
C LYS A 481 32.64 12.06 -0.10
N MET A 482 33.43 11.01 -0.21
CA MET A 482 33.23 9.93 -1.16
C MET A 482 32.85 8.63 -0.44
N ALA A 483 32.60 7.57 -1.18
CA ALA A 483 32.14 6.29 -0.61
C ALA A 483 33.06 5.77 0.52
N ALA A 484 32.45 5.15 1.53
CA ALA A 484 33.10 4.58 2.70
C ALA A 484 34.14 3.49 2.35
N SER A 485 35.19 3.40 3.14
CA SER A 485 36.30 2.43 3.11
C SER A 485 37.58 2.86 2.39
N HIS A 486 37.87 4.14 2.37
CA HIS A 486 39.12 4.62 1.83
C HIS A 486 40.25 4.66 2.89
N THR A 487 41.40 4.11 2.58
CA THR A 487 42.58 4.26 3.43
C THR A 487 43.13 5.68 3.26
N ALA A 488 43.42 6.35 4.36
CA ALA A 488 44.07 7.69 4.33
C ALA A 488 45.23 7.73 3.34
N GLY A 489 45.26 8.73 2.46
CA GLY A 489 46.30 8.83 1.45
C GLY A 489 46.27 10.15 0.68
N ALA A 490 47.25 10.32 -0.22
CA ALA A 490 47.28 11.44 -1.14
C ALA A 490 46.46 11.15 -2.38
N VAL A 491 45.82 12.18 -2.90
CA VAL A 491 45.11 12.13 -4.20
C VAL A 491 46.15 12.28 -5.32
N THR A 492 46.25 11.29 -6.20
CA THR A 492 47.29 11.25 -7.23
C THR A 492 46.93 12.10 -8.43
N GLN A 493 47.83 12.96 -8.87
CA GLN A 493 47.67 13.72 -10.10
C GLN A 493 48.00 12.86 -11.32
N GLU A 494 47.11 12.83 -12.28
CA GLU A 494 47.31 12.15 -13.57
C GLU A 494 47.48 13.14 -14.70
N THR A 495 48.31 12.79 -15.68
CA THR A 495 48.52 13.64 -16.85
C THR A 495 47.40 13.40 -17.87
N PHE A 496 46.66 14.43 -18.20
CA PHE A 496 45.58 14.35 -19.19
C PHE A 496 46.13 13.98 -20.58
N SER A 497 45.50 12.99 -21.20
CA SER A 497 45.83 12.59 -22.57
C SER A 497 44.59 11.99 -23.28
N GLY A 498 44.39 12.38 -24.52
CA GLY A 498 43.24 11.92 -25.32
C GLY A 498 41.99 12.72 -25.04
N SER A 499 40.89 12.04 -24.66
CA SER A 499 39.63 12.67 -24.27
C SER A 499 39.32 12.37 -22.81
N VAL A 500 38.38 13.15 -22.22
CA VAL A 500 37.90 12.95 -20.86
C VAL A 500 37.35 11.51 -20.70
N GLU A 501 36.56 11.03 -21.66
CA GLU A 501 36.01 9.67 -21.62
C GLU A 501 37.11 8.60 -21.64
N SER A 502 38.20 8.83 -22.40
CA SER A 502 39.34 7.91 -22.45
C SER A 502 40.09 7.86 -21.13
N MET A 503 40.28 9.02 -20.49
CA MET A 503 40.91 9.12 -19.17
C MET A 503 40.02 8.45 -18.10
N LEU A 504 38.74 8.77 -18.02
CA LEU A 504 37.82 8.15 -17.08
C LEU A 504 37.78 6.62 -17.25
N SER A 505 37.66 6.15 -18.50
CA SER A 505 37.71 4.71 -18.80
C SER A 505 39.01 4.04 -18.42
N THR A 506 40.12 4.78 -18.37
CA THR A 506 41.42 4.25 -17.96
C THR A 506 41.55 4.20 -16.45
N LEU A 507 41.11 5.26 -15.76
CA LEU A 507 41.24 5.39 -14.30
C LEU A 507 40.21 4.51 -13.56
N CYS A 508 39.07 4.24 -14.15
CA CYS A 508 38.06 3.32 -13.62
C CYS A 508 38.29 1.85 -14.02
N LYS A 509 39.38 1.53 -14.72
CA LYS A 509 39.77 0.14 -14.98
C LYS A 509 40.39 -0.50 -13.73
N ALA A 510 40.20 -1.82 -13.64
CA ALA A 510 40.75 -2.64 -12.58
C ALA A 510 42.24 -2.33 -12.30
N ASP A 511 42.55 -2.02 -11.08
CA ASP A 511 43.92 -2.08 -10.60
C ASP A 511 44.27 -3.55 -10.34
N ALA A 512 45.36 -4.02 -10.97
CA ALA A 512 45.90 -5.36 -10.75
C ALA A 512 46.33 -5.64 -9.31
N THR A 513 46.39 -4.62 -8.46
CA THR A 513 46.81 -4.69 -7.06
C THR A 513 45.64 -4.69 -6.06
N GLY A 514 44.41 -4.43 -6.51
CA GLY A 514 43.16 -4.57 -5.72
C GLY A 514 42.95 -3.55 -4.60
N GLY A 515 43.60 -2.39 -4.66
CA GLY A 515 43.40 -1.29 -3.70
C GLY A 515 42.62 -0.14 -4.30
N ALA A 516 41.75 0.51 -3.50
CA ALA A 516 41.07 1.72 -3.92
C ALA A 516 42.07 2.87 -4.18
N ILE A 517 41.92 3.58 -5.29
CA ILE A 517 42.79 4.68 -5.72
C ILE A 517 41.92 5.92 -5.98
N THR A 518 42.38 7.06 -5.48
CA THR A 518 41.82 8.36 -5.85
C THR A 518 42.83 9.10 -6.71
N SER A 519 42.35 9.48 -7.89
CA SER A 519 43.16 10.22 -8.85
C SER A 519 42.41 11.51 -9.27
N TRP A 520 43.16 12.50 -9.75
CA TRP A 520 42.58 13.68 -10.36
C TRP A 520 43.33 14.08 -11.62
N PHE A 521 42.66 14.75 -12.53
CA PHE A 521 43.25 15.36 -13.72
C PHE A 521 42.46 16.61 -14.12
N THR A 522 43.04 17.42 -15.00
CA THR A 522 42.33 18.53 -15.66
C THR A 522 42.47 18.43 -17.16
N ASP A 523 41.39 18.71 -17.89
CA ASP A 523 41.35 18.73 -19.34
C ASP A 523 41.68 20.13 -19.93
N GLY A 524 41.97 21.11 -19.05
CA GLY A 524 42.23 22.49 -19.41
C GLY A 524 40.95 23.37 -19.35
N THR A 525 39.80 22.81 -19.12
CA THR A 525 38.54 23.50 -18.90
C THR A 525 37.99 23.21 -17.50
N ASP A 526 37.97 21.93 -17.13
CA ASP A 526 37.43 21.45 -15.85
C ASP A 526 38.43 20.52 -15.17
N SER A 527 38.20 20.22 -13.91
CA SER A 527 38.95 19.24 -13.12
C SER A 527 38.05 18.06 -12.76
N TYR A 528 38.68 16.89 -12.66
CA TYR A 528 37.98 15.62 -12.41
C TYR A 528 38.64 14.87 -11.25
N ILE A 529 37.85 14.41 -10.30
CA ILE A 529 38.30 13.50 -9.25
C ILE A 529 37.64 12.15 -9.53
N VAL A 530 38.46 11.12 -9.57
CA VAL A 530 38.07 9.74 -9.84
C VAL A 530 38.41 8.87 -8.64
N TYR A 531 37.40 8.27 -8.04
CA TYR A 531 37.56 7.27 -7.00
C TYR A 531 37.28 5.89 -7.57
N ASN A 532 38.34 5.11 -7.77
CA ASN A 532 38.27 3.73 -8.22
C ASN A 532 38.23 2.81 -6.99
N MET A 533 37.17 2.00 -6.86
CA MET A 533 36.97 1.10 -5.72
C MET A 533 37.83 -0.17 -5.75
N GLY A 534 38.67 -0.36 -6.77
CA GLY A 534 39.71 -1.41 -6.80
C GLY A 534 39.23 -2.83 -7.03
N ALA A 535 38.06 -3.04 -7.57
CA ALA A 535 37.55 -4.36 -7.95
C ALA A 535 37.84 -4.68 -9.42
N THR A 536 37.55 -5.91 -9.86
CA THR A 536 38.14 -6.51 -11.07
C THR A 536 37.61 -6.06 -12.41
N ASP A 537 36.67 -5.15 -12.47
CA ASP A 537 36.16 -4.54 -13.72
C ASP A 537 35.42 -3.21 -13.51
N ALA A 538 35.16 -2.48 -14.59
CA ALA A 538 34.50 -1.18 -14.62
C ALA A 538 33.01 -1.21 -14.17
N THR A 539 32.59 -2.25 -13.45
CA THR A 539 31.21 -2.42 -12.96
C THR A 539 31.06 -2.10 -11.48
N ASP A 540 32.13 -1.68 -10.80
CA ASP A 540 32.23 -1.78 -9.36
C ASP A 540 32.20 -0.43 -8.67
N ASN A 541 31.12 0.32 -8.82
CA ASN A 541 30.81 1.41 -7.90
C ASN A 541 31.83 2.57 -7.84
N ASP A 542 32.55 2.81 -8.93
CA ASP A 542 33.47 3.96 -9.02
C ASP A 542 32.69 5.28 -8.92
N VAL A 543 33.28 6.26 -8.26
CA VAL A 543 32.71 7.60 -8.11
C VAL A 543 33.54 8.60 -8.89
N ILE A 544 32.87 9.40 -9.73
CA ILE A 544 33.49 10.47 -10.49
C ILE A 544 32.81 11.78 -10.13
N VAL A 545 33.61 12.76 -9.74
CA VAL A 545 33.17 14.13 -9.49
C VAL A 545 33.84 15.06 -10.48
N LYS A 546 33.03 15.87 -11.17
CA LYS A 546 33.51 16.95 -11.99
C LYS A 546 33.49 18.25 -11.18
N LEU A 547 34.57 18.97 -11.16
CA LEU A 547 34.68 20.33 -10.63
C LEU A 547 34.70 21.29 -11.82
N ALA A 548 33.73 22.19 -11.87
CA ALA A 548 33.69 23.18 -12.94
C ALA A 548 34.88 24.15 -12.82
N GLY A 549 35.61 24.34 -13.91
CA GLY A 549 36.82 25.12 -13.94
C GLY A 549 38.09 24.34 -13.66
N VAL A 550 39.23 24.97 -13.90
CA VAL A 550 40.56 24.40 -13.66
C VAL A 550 40.99 24.68 -12.22
N HIS A 551 41.13 23.61 -11.45
CA HIS A 551 41.58 23.65 -10.06
C HIS A 551 42.95 23.04 -9.92
N ASP A 552 43.82 23.69 -9.15
CA ASP A 552 45.07 23.07 -8.67
C ASP A 552 44.74 22.20 -7.44
N LEU A 553 44.57 20.91 -7.68
CA LEU A 553 44.25 19.94 -6.65
C LEU A 553 45.50 19.23 -6.05
N THR A 554 46.70 19.77 -6.30
CA THR A 554 47.91 19.32 -5.63
C THR A 554 47.77 19.52 -4.12
N ALA A 555 48.33 18.57 -3.34
CA ALA A 555 48.22 18.55 -1.87
C ALA A 555 46.79 18.29 -1.30
N LEU A 556 45.84 17.83 -2.10
CA LEU A 556 44.65 17.22 -1.53
C LEU A 556 44.99 15.96 -0.74
N THR A 557 44.34 15.80 0.39
CA THR A 557 44.52 14.62 1.26
C THR A 557 43.16 13.98 1.54
N ILE A 558 43.18 12.68 1.79
CA ILE A 558 41.97 11.93 2.19
C ILE A 558 42.16 11.50 3.64
N ALA A 559 41.18 11.84 4.46
CA ALA A 559 41.08 11.34 5.83
C ALA A 559 39.59 11.08 6.13
N ASP A 560 39.30 9.92 6.71
CA ASP A 560 37.93 9.52 7.07
C ASP A 560 36.92 9.66 5.90
N ASP A 561 37.34 9.24 4.69
CA ASP A 561 36.58 9.31 3.42
C ASP A 561 36.34 10.75 2.90
N VAL A 562 36.94 11.76 3.51
CA VAL A 562 36.76 13.17 3.12
C VAL A 562 38.04 13.67 2.46
N ILE A 563 37.86 14.23 1.26
CA ILE A 563 38.91 14.93 0.51
C ILE A 563 38.93 16.38 0.95
N THR A 564 40.06 16.83 1.46
CA THR A 564 40.27 18.24 1.87
C THR A 564 41.57 18.79 1.28
N GLY A 565 41.58 20.10 1.03
CA GLY A 565 42.81 20.83 0.71
C GLY A 565 43.48 21.41 1.95
N ALA A 566 44.80 21.38 1.99
CA ALA A 566 45.56 22.08 3.01
C ALA A 566 45.74 23.55 2.64
#